data_d511b6d56edb56a63cd2e9eb092c4d8a
#
_entry.id   d511b6d56edb56a63cd2e9eb092c4d8a
#
_cell.length_a   1.000
_cell.length_b   1.000
_cell.length_c   1.000
_cell.angle_alpha   90.00
_cell.angle_beta   90.00
_cell.angle_gamma   90.00
#
_symmetry.space_group_name_H-M   'P 1'
#
loop_
_entity.id
_entity.type
_entity.pdbx_description
1 polymer ?
#
loop_
_entity_poly.entity_id
_entity_poly.type
_entity_poly.pdbx_seq_one_letter_code
_entity_poly.pdbx_strand_id
1 'polypeptide(L)'
;GSEMCIRDRSTSVLIGLLLSVITNLMSLKDALIGFGDSTTWLVVIAFLIAGVIIETGLGRRIALICINLLGKTVTGLGYAICASELILGPLVPSNTARGGGIIAPIVDSISRSLGSEPQKDPEIAGEYLHLVGAHANLITAAMFLTGMAANPIISRAALEVYGIEFGWSTWALGGIIPGLIGLTGLPIFLKYFSLSLIHI
;
A
#
# COMPACT_ATOMS: atom_id res chain seq x y z
N GLY A 1 20.95 -4.38 2.58
CA GLY A 1 20.90 -2.92 2.29
C GLY A 1 19.68 -2.20 2.85
N SER A 2 18.51 -2.86 2.96
CA SER A 2 17.27 -2.19 3.40
C SER A 2 17.21 -1.93 4.92
N GLU A 3 17.75 -2.81 5.74
CA GLU A 3 17.73 -2.64 7.21
C GLU A 3 18.60 -1.46 7.67
N MET A 4 19.72 -1.20 6.99
CA MET A 4 20.61 -0.08 7.31
C MET A 4 19.90 1.26 7.07
N CYS A 5 19.13 1.41 5.99
CA CYS A 5 18.37 2.64 5.70
C CYS A 5 17.27 2.96 6.72
N ILE A 6 16.58 1.94 7.27
CA ILE A 6 15.51 2.15 8.25
C ILE A 6 16.10 2.57 9.59
N ARG A 7 17.18 1.92 10.03
CA ARG A 7 17.92 2.25 11.25
C ARG A 7 18.50 3.66 11.21
N ASP A 8 19.07 4.06 10.08
CA ASP A 8 19.63 5.41 9.89
C ASP A 8 18.56 6.49 9.92
N ARG A 9 17.38 6.24 9.34
CA ARG A 9 16.26 7.20 9.37
C ARG A 9 15.75 7.43 10.79
N SER A 10 15.49 6.38 11.55
CA SER A 10 15.02 6.50 12.93
C SER A 10 16.04 7.21 13.81
N THR A 11 17.31 6.87 13.66
CA THR A 11 18.42 7.52 14.38
C THR A 11 18.52 9.00 14.01
N SER A 12 18.43 9.35 12.73
CA SER A 12 18.48 10.73 12.25
C SER A 12 17.32 11.57 12.79
N VAL A 13 16.10 11.01 12.83
CA VAL A 13 14.93 11.68 13.40
C VAL A 13 15.11 11.95 14.90
N LEU A 14 15.57 10.95 15.66
CA LEU A 14 15.81 11.10 17.09
C LEU A 14 16.90 12.13 17.38
N ILE A 15 17.99 12.13 16.62
CA ILE A 15 19.07 13.13 16.73
C ILE A 15 18.53 14.52 16.39
N GLY A 16 17.77 14.66 15.31
CA GLY A 16 17.15 15.94 14.93
C GLY A 16 16.23 16.48 16.02
N LEU A 17 15.41 15.62 16.61
CA LEU A 17 14.51 15.96 17.70
C LEU A 17 15.28 16.39 18.97
N LEU A 18 16.34 15.67 19.33
CA LEU A 18 17.22 16.01 20.43
C LEU A 18 17.92 17.36 20.23
N LEU A 19 18.46 17.60 19.04
CA LEU A 19 19.10 18.87 18.69
C LEU A 19 18.12 20.03 18.76
N SER A 20 16.88 19.86 18.30
CA SER A 20 15.85 20.88 18.36
C SER A 20 15.50 21.28 19.78
N VAL A 21 15.52 20.33 20.73
CA VAL A 21 15.31 20.60 22.15
C VAL A 21 16.53 21.29 22.77
N ILE A 22 17.75 20.80 22.49
CA ILE A 22 18.99 21.38 23.04
C ILE A 22 19.22 22.82 22.57
N THR A 23 18.87 23.11 21.30
CA THR A 23 18.99 24.46 20.73
C THR A 23 17.83 25.38 21.08
N ASN A 24 16.89 24.95 21.92
CA ASN A 24 15.69 25.70 22.31
C ASN A 24 14.79 26.12 21.11
N LEU A 25 14.87 25.42 19.98
CA LEU A 25 13.94 25.63 18.86
C LEU A 25 12.55 25.05 19.18
N MET A 26 12.48 24.11 20.10
CA MET A 26 11.26 23.40 20.49
C MET A 26 11.33 23.03 21.97
N SER A 27 10.21 23.10 22.68
CA SER A 27 10.16 22.63 24.06
C SER A 27 10.18 21.10 24.14
N LEU A 28 10.68 20.54 25.25
CA LEU A 28 10.64 19.08 25.47
C LEU A 28 9.20 18.54 25.43
N LYS A 29 8.24 19.32 25.92
CA LYS A 29 6.82 18.98 25.92
C LYS A 29 6.29 18.85 24.48
N ASP A 30 6.62 19.79 23.61
CA ASP A 30 6.22 19.78 22.21
C ASP A 30 6.90 18.65 21.44
N ALA A 31 8.18 18.40 21.73
CA ALA A 31 8.94 17.29 21.16
C ALA A 31 8.31 15.91 21.46
N LEU A 32 7.70 15.76 22.62
CA LEU A 32 7.11 14.51 23.08
C LEU A 32 5.59 14.42 22.87
N ILE A 33 4.95 15.46 22.37
CA ILE A 33 3.48 15.52 22.22
C ILE A 33 2.95 14.37 21.36
N GLY A 34 3.72 13.95 20.34
CA GLY A 34 3.36 12.85 19.46
C GLY A 34 3.27 11.49 20.17
N PHE A 35 3.98 11.30 21.29
CA PHE A 35 3.89 10.03 22.03
C PHE A 35 2.57 9.89 22.82
N GLY A 36 1.89 10.98 23.12
CA GLY A 36 0.56 10.99 23.76
C GLY A 36 -0.60 10.95 22.74
N ASP A 37 -0.31 10.95 21.46
CA ASP A 37 -1.31 11.08 20.41
C ASP A 37 -1.92 9.73 20.02
N SER A 38 -3.26 9.67 19.98
CA SER A 38 -4.01 8.47 19.60
C SER A 38 -3.74 8.02 18.16
N THR A 39 -3.49 8.98 17.24
CA THR A 39 -3.18 8.68 15.84
C THR A 39 -1.83 7.99 15.71
N THR A 40 -0.83 8.42 16.49
CA THR A 40 0.48 7.78 16.55
C THR A 40 0.35 6.31 16.98
N TRP A 41 -0.38 6.05 18.04
CA TRP A 41 -0.58 4.69 18.53
C TRP A 41 -1.43 3.82 17.60
N LEU A 42 -2.43 4.40 16.94
CA LEU A 42 -3.19 3.71 15.89
C LEU A 42 -2.25 3.22 14.79
N VAL A 43 -1.35 4.07 14.32
CA VAL A 43 -0.35 3.72 13.28
C VAL A 43 0.62 2.65 13.79
N VAL A 44 1.15 2.79 15.01
CA VAL A 44 2.07 1.81 15.62
C VAL A 44 1.41 0.44 15.72
N ILE A 45 0.19 0.36 16.29
CA ILE A 45 -0.54 -0.91 16.44
C ILE A 45 -0.83 -1.52 15.06
N ALA A 46 -1.24 -0.71 14.10
CA ALA A 46 -1.50 -1.16 12.74
C ALA A 46 -0.23 -1.75 12.08
N PHE A 47 0.95 -1.15 12.29
CA PHE A 47 2.22 -1.73 11.81
C PHE A 47 2.59 -3.04 12.51
N LEU A 48 2.31 -3.19 13.80
CA LEU A 48 2.52 -4.45 14.51
C LEU A 48 1.64 -5.57 13.95
N ILE A 49 0.37 -5.28 13.68
CA ILE A 49 -0.55 -6.24 13.05
C ILE A 49 -0.05 -6.59 11.63
N ALA A 50 0.38 -5.61 10.86
CA ALA A 50 0.95 -5.83 9.53
C ALA A 50 2.17 -6.74 9.56
N GLY A 51 3.06 -6.55 10.53
CA GLY A 51 4.22 -7.43 10.75
C GLY A 51 3.81 -8.89 10.90
N VAL A 52 2.82 -9.16 11.75
CA VAL A 52 2.28 -10.52 11.94
C VAL A 52 1.70 -11.09 10.64
N ILE A 53 0.94 -10.29 9.87
CA ILE A 53 0.35 -10.73 8.60
C ILE A 53 1.44 -11.11 7.58
N ILE A 54 2.53 -10.34 7.53
CA ILE A 54 3.66 -10.59 6.64
C ILE A 54 4.43 -11.84 7.08
N GLU A 55 4.81 -11.92 8.35
CA GLU A 55 5.59 -13.05 8.89
C GLU A 55 4.84 -14.39 8.82
N THR A 56 3.52 -14.39 9.08
CA THR A 56 2.70 -15.60 8.96
C THR A 56 2.42 -16.01 7.51
N GLY A 57 2.74 -15.17 6.54
CA GLY A 57 2.44 -15.39 5.13
C GLY A 57 0.93 -15.34 4.80
N LEU A 58 0.11 -14.78 5.70
CA LEU A 58 -1.34 -14.67 5.49
C LEU A 58 -1.65 -13.85 4.24
N GLY A 59 -0.94 -12.74 4.02
CA GLY A 59 -1.11 -11.92 2.84
C GLY A 59 -0.86 -12.69 1.53
N ARG A 60 0.20 -13.51 1.52
CA ARG A 60 0.48 -14.40 0.37
C ARG A 60 -0.63 -15.43 0.14
N ARG A 61 -1.17 -16.01 1.22
CA ARG A 61 -2.29 -16.99 1.10
C ARG A 61 -3.54 -16.34 0.51
N ILE A 62 -3.90 -15.13 0.95
CA ILE A 62 -5.04 -14.37 0.42
C ILE A 62 -4.84 -14.12 -1.08
N ALA A 63 -3.67 -13.63 -1.49
CA ALA A 63 -3.37 -13.37 -2.89
C ALA A 63 -3.44 -14.64 -3.75
N LEU A 64 -2.90 -15.77 -3.27
CA LEU A 64 -2.96 -17.04 -3.98
C LEU A 64 -4.40 -17.58 -4.11
N ILE A 65 -5.26 -17.37 -3.11
CA ILE A 65 -6.68 -17.71 -3.19
C ILE A 65 -7.36 -16.88 -4.29
N CYS A 66 -7.15 -15.57 -4.32
CA CYS A 66 -7.69 -14.69 -5.36
C CYS A 66 -7.22 -15.11 -6.75
N ILE A 67 -5.94 -15.45 -6.91
CA ILE A 67 -5.36 -15.92 -8.17
C ILE A 67 -5.99 -17.24 -8.59
N ASN A 68 -6.18 -18.18 -7.67
CA ASN A 68 -6.80 -19.46 -7.99
C ASN A 68 -8.26 -19.32 -8.44
N LEU A 69 -8.99 -18.35 -7.87
CA LEU A 69 -10.39 -18.09 -8.21
C LEU A 69 -10.56 -17.34 -9.53
N LEU A 70 -9.74 -16.33 -9.79
CA LEU A 70 -9.92 -15.38 -10.89
C LEU A 70 -8.84 -15.50 -11.97
N GLY A 71 -7.70 -16.14 -11.70
CA GLY A 71 -6.50 -16.11 -12.51
C GLY A 71 -6.47 -16.98 -13.77
N LYS A 72 -7.62 -17.36 -14.34
CA LYS A 72 -7.69 -18.21 -15.53
C LYS A 72 -7.25 -17.52 -16.83
N THR A 73 -7.20 -16.21 -16.85
CA THR A 73 -6.78 -15.39 -17.99
C THR A 73 -5.87 -14.27 -17.50
N VAL A 74 -5.10 -13.64 -18.38
CA VAL A 74 -4.23 -12.51 -18.03
C VAL A 74 -5.05 -11.36 -17.40
N THR A 75 -6.20 -11.04 -17.97
CA THR A 75 -7.12 -10.05 -17.38
C THR A 75 -7.67 -10.52 -16.03
N GLY A 76 -7.98 -11.82 -15.90
CA GLY A 76 -8.40 -12.43 -14.64
C GLY A 76 -7.32 -12.36 -13.56
N LEU A 77 -6.05 -12.51 -13.92
CA LEU A 77 -4.93 -12.28 -13.01
C LEU A 77 -4.87 -10.83 -12.55
N GLY A 78 -5.11 -9.86 -13.44
CA GLY A 78 -5.26 -8.46 -13.06
C GLY A 78 -6.36 -8.24 -12.03
N TYR A 79 -7.53 -8.82 -12.22
CA TYR A 79 -8.61 -8.76 -11.22
C TYR A 79 -8.29 -9.50 -9.92
N ALA A 80 -7.55 -10.61 -9.98
CA ALA A 80 -7.08 -11.30 -8.79
C ALA A 80 -6.15 -10.43 -7.94
N ILE A 81 -5.27 -9.68 -8.59
CA ILE A 81 -4.39 -8.70 -7.93
C ILE A 81 -5.22 -7.58 -7.30
N CYS A 82 -6.16 -6.99 -8.03
CA CYS A 82 -7.06 -5.96 -7.50
C CYS A 82 -7.87 -6.47 -6.29
N ALA A 83 -8.41 -7.69 -6.35
CA ALA A 83 -9.14 -8.30 -5.24
C ALA A 83 -8.22 -8.54 -4.02
N SER A 84 -6.99 -9.00 -4.25
CA SER A 84 -6.00 -9.19 -3.19
C SER A 84 -5.67 -7.87 -2.49
N GLU A 85 -5.42 -6.82 -3.26
CA GLU A 85 -5.14 -5.48 -2.74
C GLU A 85 -6.36 -4.91 -1.98
N LEU A 86 -7.58 -5.13 -2.46
CA LEU A 86 -8.80 -4.69 -1.79
C LEU A 86 -8.97 -5.34 -0.42
N ILE A 87 -8.68 -6.65 -0.30
CA ILE A 87 -8.75 -7.38 0.97
C ILE A 87 -7.63 -6.98 1.91
N LEU A 88 -6.41 -6.83 1.39
CA LEU A 88 -5.24 -6.51 2.19
C LEU A 88 -5.15 -5.03 2.57
N GLY A 89 -5.80 -4.13 1.81
CA GLY A 89 -5.76 -2.68 2.01
C GLY A 89 -6.08 -2.23 3.44
N PRO A 90 -7.18 -2.65 4.04
CA PRO A 90 -7.52 -2.30 5.41
C PRO A 90 -6.67 -3.00 6.48
N LEU A 91 -6.04 -4.13 6.14
CA LEU A 91 -5.33 -4.99 7.07
C LEU A 91 -3.85 -4.64 7.23
N VAL A 92 -3.23 -4.13 6.16
CA VAL A 92 -1.79 -3.82 6.12
C VAL A 92 -1.61 -2.33 5.84
N PRO A 93 -1.32 -1.50 6.86
CA PRO A 93 -1.31 -0.03 6.76
C PRO A 93 -0.07 0.54 6.06
N SER A 94 0.61 -0.26 5.29
CA SER A 94 1.77 0.14 4.50
C SER A 94 1.59 -0.34 3.06
N ASN A 95 1.33 0.60 2.16
CA ASN A 95 1.26 0.32 0.72
C ASN A 95 2.58 -0.25 0.19
N THR A 96 3.73 0.23 0.68
CA THR A 96 5.06 -0.30 0.32
C THR A 96 5.24 -1.75 0.76
N ALA A 97 4.85 -2.08 2.00
CA ALA A 97 4.94 -3.45 2.51
C ALA A 97 3.97 -4.40 1.76
N ARG A 98 2.77 -3.92 1.43
CA ARG A 98 1.77 -4.66 0.66
C ARG A 98 2.21 -4.88 -0.78
N GLY A 99 2.48 -3.79 -1.49
CA GLY A 99 2.90 -3.84 -2.90
C GLY A 99 4.24 -4.52 -3.09
N GLY A 100 5.29 -4.08 -2.38
CA GLY A 100 6.64 -4.60 -2.53
C GLY A 100 6.89 -5.93 -1.83
N GLY A 101 6.28 -6.16 -0.66
CA GLY A 101 6.53 -7.36 0.15
C GLY A 101 5.60 -8.54 -0.15
N ILE A 102 4.40 -8.29 -0.67
CA ILE A 102 3.40 -9.34 -0.92
C ILE A 102 3.09 -9.46 -2.42
N ILE A 103 2.62 -8.40 -3.06
CA ILE A 103 2.09 -8.46 -4.42
C ILE A 103 3.21 -8.58 -5.46
N ALA A 104 4.23 -7.76 -5.41
CA ALA A 104 5.29 -7.77 -6.42
C ALA A 104 6.01 -9.12 -6.56
N PRO A 105 6.40 -9.82 -5.47
CA PRO A 105 7.00 -11.16 -5.59
C PRO A 105 6.07 -12.20 -6.22
N ILE A 106 4.77 -12.10 -5.97
CA ILE A 106 3.77 -12.99 -6.56
C ILE A 106 3.62 -12.71 -8.04
N VAL A 107 3.48 -11.43 -8.40
CA VAL A 107 3.40 -10.98 -9.80
C VAL A 107 4.64 -11.40 -10.58
N ASP A 108 5.83 -11.22 -10.02
CA ASP A 108 7.09 -11.64 -10.64
C ASP A 108 7.13 -13.16 -10.89
N SER A 109 6.71 -13.95 -9.89
CA SER A 109 6.63 -15.40 -10.02
C SER A 109 5.65 -15.85 -11.11
N ILE A 110 4.48 -15.22 -11.20
CA ILE A 110 3.47 -15.51 -12.23
C ILE A 110 3.99 -15.09 -13.60
N SER A 111 4.55 -13.90 -13.73
CA SER A 111 5.09 -13.38 -14.99
C SER A 111 6.14 -14.31 -15.56
N ARG A 112 7.07 -14.78 -14.75
CA ARG A 112 8.08 -15.77 -15.16
C ARG A 112 7.46 -17.10 -15.57
N SER A 113 6.44 -17.57 -14.86
CA SER A 113 5.74 -18.81 -15.21
C SER A 113 5.00 -18.74 -16.54
N LEU A 114 4.63 -17.53 -16.97
CA LEU A 114 4.01 -17.23 -18.27
C LEU A 114 5.05 -16.97 -19.38
N GLY A 115 6.35 -17.07 -19.07
CA GLY A 115 7.44 -16.84 -20.02
C GLY A 115 7.79 -15.35 -20.20
N SER A 116 7.22 -14.47 -19.38
CA SER A 116 7.54 -13.04 -19.41
C SER A 116 8.73 -12.74 -18.51
N GLU A 117 9.88 -12.48 -19.10
CA GLU A 117 11.11 -12.10 -18.40
C GLU A 117 11.47 -10.65 -18.73
N PRO A 118 11.93 -9.83 -17.73
CA PRO A 118 12.21 -8.40 -17.92
C PRO A 118 13.19 -8.07 -19.04
N GLN A 119 14.07 -9.02 -19.38
CA GLN A 119 15.15 -8.84 -20.36
C GLN A 119 14.91 -9.52 -21.70
N LYS A 120 13.91 -10.40 -21.79
CA LYS A 120 13.63 -11.18 -23.01
C LYS A 120 12.32 -10.80 -23.67
N ASP A 121 11.23 -10.94 -22.91
CA ASP A 121 9.86 -10.72 -23.42
C ASP A 121 8.99 -10.12 -22.28
N PRO A 122 9.27 -8.88 -21.80
CA PRO A 122 8.52 -8.25 -20.72
C PRO A 122 7.05 -8.04 -21.08
N GLU A 123 6.76 -8.01 -22.37
CA GLU A 123 5.52 -7.56 -22.98
C GLU A 123 4.38 -8.60 -22.89
N ILE A 124 4.69 -9.89 -22.67
CA ILE A 124 3.68 -10.95 -22.75
C ILE A 124 2.60 -10.80 -21.66
N ALA A 125 2.99 -10.57 -20.40
CA ALA A 125 2.06 -10.36 -19.31
C ALA A 125 2.69 -9.57 -18.13
N GLY A 126 4.01 -9.57 -18.02
CA GLY A 126 4.74 -9.05 -16.86
C GLY A 126 4.52 -7.57 -16.65
N GLU A 127 4.68 -6.76 -17.68
CA GLU A 127 4.46 -5.31 -17.60
C GLU A 127 3.03 -4.99 -17.17
N TYR A 128 2.05 -5.60 -17.82
CA TYR A 128 0.65 -5.42 -17.49
C TYR A 128 0.35 -5.76 -16.02
N LEU A 129 0.80 -6.92 -15.53
CA LEU A 129 0.53 -7.36 -14.16
C LEU A 129 1.22 -6.47 -13.11
N HIS A 130 2.43 -5.99 -13.39
CA HIS A 130 3.14 -5.05 -12.51
C HIS A 130 2.44 -3.69 -12.47
N LEU A 131 2.00 -3.18 -13.62
CA LEU A 131 1.24 -1.92 -13.68
C LEU A 131 -0.10 -2.05 -12.94
N VAL A 132 -0.83 -3.14 -13.14
CA VAL A 132 -2.06 -3.40 -12.37
C VAL A 132 -1.77 -3.44 -10.88
N GLY A 133 -0.74 -4.16 -10.44
CA GLY A 133 -0.37 -4.26 -9.03
C GLY A 133 -0.01 -2.90 -8.42
N ALA A 134 0.80 -2.11 -9.10
CA ALA A 134 1.21 -0.79 -8.64
C ALA A 134 0.03 0.17 -8.49
N HIS A 135 -0.85 0.23 -9.49
CA HIS A 135 -1.99 1.15 -9.46
C HIS A 135 -3.10 0.66 -8.51
N ALA A 136 -3.38 -0.65 -8.46
CA ALA A 136 -4.33 -1.21 -7.49
C ALA A 136 -3.89 -0.92 -6.05
N ASN A 137 -2.58 -1.04 -5.76
CA ASN A 137 -2.02 -0.72 -4.46
C ASN A 137 -2.24 0.76 -4.08
N LEU A 138 -2.05 1.69 -5.01
CA LEU A 138 -2.30 3.12 -4.77
C LEU A 138 -3.79 3.41 -4.54
N ILE A 139 -4.68 2.81 -5.33
CA ILE A 139 -6.13 2.97 -5.16
C ILE A 139 -6.56 2.48 -3.79
N THR A 140 -6.17 1.26 -3.41
CA THR A 140 -6.55 0.67 -2.11
C THR A 140 -5.90 1.38 -0.92
N ALA A 141 -4.70 1.94 -1.10
CA ALA A 141 -4.06 2.77 -0.09
C ALA A 141 -4.88 4.02 0.24
N ALA A 142 -5.53 4.63 -0.76
CA ALA A 142 -6.39 5.78 -0.57
C ALA A 142 -7.80 5.41 -0.05
N MET A 143 -8.31 4.21 -0.37
CA MET A 143 -9.67 3.77 -0.01
C MET A 143 -9.90 3.63 1.50
N PHE A 144 -8.90 3.22 2.26
CA PHE A 144 -9.04 2.91 3.69
C PHE A 144 -8.18 3.82 4.54
N LEU A 145 -8.74 4.29 5.67
CA LEU A 145 -7.99 5.14 6.61
C LEU A 145 -6.69 4.45 7.06
N THR A 146 -6.72 3.15 7.25
CA THR A 146 -5.56 2.31 7.59
C THR A 146 -4.78 1.83 6.37
N GLY A 147 -5.12 2.23 5.15
CA GLY A 147 -4.48 1.75 3.92
C GLY A 147 -3.05 2.23 3.72
N MET A 148 -2.73 3.41 4.26
CA MET A 148 -1.36 3.93 4.37
C MET A 148 -1.22 4.89 5.55
N ALA A 149 0.00 5.06 6.06
CA ALA A 149 0.28 5.88 7.26
C ALA A 149 -0.07 7.37 7.09
N ALA A 150 -0.14 7.89 5.88
CA ALA A 150 -0.47 9.30 5.62
C ALA A 150 -1.95 9.60 5.87
N ASN A 151 -2.87 8.66 5.70
CA ASN A 151 -4.30 8.90 5.82
C ASN A 151 -4.74 9.32 7.23
N PRO A 152 -4.30 8.67 8.32
CA PRO A 152 -4.59 9.14 9.68
C PRO A 152 -4.03 10.55 9.96
N ILE A 153 -2.89 10.91 9.39
CA ILE A 153 -2.31 12.25 9.53
C ILE A 153 -3.20 13.29 8.83
N ILE A 154 -3.69 12.97 7.63
CA ILE A 154 -4.62 13.83 6.89
C ILE A 154 -5.95 13.98 7.64
N SER A 155 -6.48 12.88 8.18
CA SER A 155 -7.70 12.89 8.99
C SER A 155 -7.55 13.81 10.22
N ARG A 156 -6.42 13.73 10.90
CA ARG A 156 -6.10 14.60 12.01
C ARG A 156 -5.97 16.07 11.61
N ALA A 157 -5.25 16.37 10.54
CA ALA A 157 -5.14 17.73 10.02
C ALA A 157 -6.50 18.33 9.66
N ALA A 158 -7.41 17.53 9.12
CA ALA A 158 -8.79 17.95 8.83
C ALA A 158 -9.57 18.30 10.11
N LEU A 159 -9.37 17.53 11.18
CA LEU A 159 -9.97 17.82 12.48
C LEU A 159 -9.41 19.12 13.07
N GLU A 160 -8.09 19.31 13.05
CA GLU A 160 -7.43 20.48 13.62
C GLU A 160 -7.74 21.77 12.87
N VAL A 161 -7.81 21.73 11.53
CA VAL A 161 -7.99 22.93 10.70
C VAL A 161 -9.47 23.23 10.44
N TYR A 162 -10.29 22.22 10.21
CA TYR A 162 -11.68 22.37 9.76
C TYR A 162 -12.71 21.89 10.79
N GLY A 163 -12.28 21.26 11.89
CA GLY A 163 -13.20 20.66 12.86
C GLY A 163 -13.95 19.42 12.33
N ILE A 164 -13.46 18.81 11.23
CA ILE A 164 -14.11 17.67 10.59
C ILE A 164 -13.40 16.37 11.03
N GLU A 165 -14.14 15.49 11.69
CA GLU A 165 -13.62 14.19 12.10
C GLU A 165 -13.89 13.12 11.03
N PHE A 166 -12.83 12.56 10.44
CA PHE A 166 -12.90 11.41 9.56
C PHE A 166 -12.54 10.13 10.33
N GLY A 167 -13.57 9.45 10.84
CA GLY A 167 -13.39 8.10 11.37
C GLY A 167 -13.17 7.07 10.25
N TRP A 168 -12.80 5.84 10.63
CA TRP A 168 -12.50 4.76 9.68
C TRP A 168 -13.67 4.49 8.71
N SER A 169 -14.90 4.43 9.24
CA SER A 169 -16.10 4.16 8.44
C SER A 169 -16.42 5.31 7.47
N THR A 170 -16.32 6.56 7.93
CA THR A 170 -16.57 7.74 7.10
C THR A 170 -15.57 7.83 5.95
N TRP A 171 -14.28 7.57 6.24
CA TRP A 171 -13.24 7.52 5.22
C TRP A 171 -13.50 6.42 4.19
N ALA A 172 -13.79 5.18 4.66
CA ALA A 172 -14.07 4.04 3.79
C ALA A 172 -15.31 4.27 2.92
N LEU A 173 -16.40 4.84 3.47
CA LEU A 173 -17.58 5.17 2.70
C LEU A 173 -17.30 6.19 1.58
N GLY A 174 -16.48 7.19 1.84
CA GLY A 174 -16.06 8.15 0.82
C GLY A 174 -15.15 7.51 -0.25
N GLY A 175 -14.27 6.60 0.16
CA GLY A 175 -13.30 5.95 -0.72
C GLY A 175 -13.83 4.75 -1.52
N ILE A 176 -14.90 4.07 -1.05
CA ILE A 176 -15.32 2.78 -1.62
C ILE A 176 -15.85 2.91 -3.05
N ILE A 177 -16.67 3.93 -3.33
CA ILE A 177 -17.26 4.12 -4.67
C ILE A 177 -16.17 4.42 -5.71
N PRO A 178 -15.35 5.51 -5.57
CA PRO A 178 -14.31 5.80 -6.54
C PRO A 178 -13.26 4.67 -6.60
N GLY A 179 -12.95 4.04 -5.48
CA GLY A 179 -12.00 2.94 -5.43
C GLY A 179 -12.49 1.69 -6.18
N LEU A 180 -13.75 1.29 -6.01
CA LEU A 180 -14.31 0.15 -6.76
C LEU A 180 -14.41 0.46 -8.27
N ILE A 181 -14.78 1.67 -8.65
CA ILE A 181 -14.77 2.08 -10.07
C ILE A 181 -13.34 1.98 -10.62
N GLY A 182 -12.35 2.50 -9.88
CA GLY A 182 -10.95 2.40 -10.24
C GLY A 182 -10.47 0.95 -10.38
N LEU A 183 -10.70 0.12 -9.36
CA LEU A 183 -10.26 -1.28 -9.38
C LEU A 183 -10.94 -2.14 -10.46
N THR A 184 -12.20 -1.87 -10.77
CA THR A 184 -12.90 -2.60 -11.85
C THR A 184 -12.49 -2.12 -13.23
N GLY A 185 -12.25 -0.84 -13.41
CA GLY A 185 -11.81 -0.26 -14.68
C GLY A 185 -10.33 -0.51 -14.99
N LEU A 186 -9.47 -0.56 -13.96
CA LEU A 186 -8.02 -0.61 -14.08
C LEU A 186 -7.50 -1.77 -14.95
N PRO A 187 -7.91 -3.05 -14.73
CA PRO A 187 -7.39 -4.16 -15.54
C PRO A 187 -7.79 -4.04 -17.02
N ILE A 188 -8.98 -3.54 -17.29
CA ILE A 188 -9.46 -3.34 -18.68
C ILE A 188 -8.69 -2.17 -19.31
N PHE A 189 -8.58 -1.04 -18.61
CA PHE A 189 -7.88 0.14 -19.10
C PHE A 189 -6.42 -0.18 -19.44
N LEU A 190 -5.69 -0.79 -18.53
CA LEU A 190 -4.29 -1.15 -18.75
C LEU A 190 -4.13 -2.21 -19.83
N LYS A 191 -5.07 -3.14 -19.97
CA LYS A 191 -5.06 -4.09 -21.07
C LYS A 191 -5.07 -3.40 -22.44
N TYR A 192 -5.94 -2.39 -22.60
CA TYR A 192 -5.99 -1.64 -23.86
C TYR A 192 -4.76 -0.78 -24.08
N PHE A 193 -4.21 -0.18 -23.04
CA PHE A 193 -3.03 0.70 -23.14
C PHE A 193 -1.73 -0.07 -23.25
N SER A 194 -1.48 -1.05 -22.39
CA SER A 194 -0.22 -1.80 -22.37
C SER A 194 -0.12 -2.81 -23.50
N LEU A 195 -1.20 -3.56 -23.80
CA LEU A 195 -1.20 -4.57 -24.86
C LEU A 195 -1.45 -3.98 -26.26
N SER A 196 -2.00 -2.78 -26.38
CA SER A 196 -2.19 -2.09 -27.67
C SER A 196 -0.91 -1.47 -28.22
N LEU A 197 0.05 -1.12 -27.37
CA LEU A 197 1.36 -0.61 -27.79
C LEU A 197 2.28 -1.70 -28.33
N ILE A 198 1.95 -2.97 -28.09
CA ILE A 198 2.72 -4.14 -28.55
C ILE A 198 2.42 -4.49 -30.03
N HIS A 199 1.32 -3.99 -30.58
CA HIS A 199 0.91 -4.24 -31.97
C HIS A 199 1.23 -3.08 -32.94
N ILE A 200 2.05 -2.10 -32.52
CA ILE A 200 2.64 -1.10 -33.42
C ILE A 200 4.14 -1.34 -33.54
#